data_86b9309d44a1123508bbe52e6899a375
#
_entry.id   86b9309d44a1123508bbe52e6899a375
#
_cell.length_a   1.000
_cell.length_b   1.000
_cell.length_c   1.000
_cell.angle_alpha   90.00
_cell.angle_beta   90.00
_cell.angle_gamma   90.00
#
_symmetry.space_group_name_H-M   'P 1'
#
loop_
_entity.id
_entity.type
_entity.pdbx_description
1 polymer ?
#
loop_
_entity_poly.entity_id
_entity_poly.type
_entity_poly.pdbx_seq_one_letter_code
_entity_poly.pdbx_strand_id
1 'polypeptide(L)'
;MSKMSFETVVRSRRSVRGFKKREVPQDLLNKVFDIARWAPSGTNIQPWQTYVASGPTRDALREQMIAAVKNGSPPNQDYKEAQKLLGQVWKNRRRECAAVLYRAMNIPWEDKKARNAAAFRNFELFDAPHVAFICMDEGFGLSRAWDVGMYAQTLMLAMTANGLASCAQGTMAHHPELVRKAFDLEPEVKVLFGLSFGYEDTAMKVNSAHTERAA
;
A
#
# COMPACT_ATOMS: atom_id res chain seq x y z
N MET A 1 -3.42 20.14 18.27
CA MET A 1 -3.42 20.30 16.80
C MET A 1 -4.84 20.59 16.32
N SER A 2 -5.04 21.60 15.47
CA SER A 2 -6.33 21.88 14.83
C SER A 2 -6.76 20.65 14.04
N LYS A 3 -8.03 20.24 14.15
CA LYS A 3 -8.58 19.13 13.35
C LYS A 3 -8.62 19.56 11.89
N MET A 4 -8.01 18.75 11.00
CA MET A 4 -8.11 18.97 9.54
C MET A 4 -9.57 18.84 9.11
N SER A 5 -10.04 19.67 8.16
CA SER A 5 -11.33 19.47 7.55
C SER A 5 -11.36 18.18 6.74
N PHE A 6 -12.53 17.59 6.52
CA PHE A 6 -12.66 16.38 5.69
C PHE A 6 -12.07 16.58 4.28
N GLU A 7 -12.37 17.71 3.66
CA GLU A 7 -11.83 18.05 2.34
C GLU A 7 -10.29 18.09 2.36
N THR A 8 -9.70 18.73 3.38
CA THR A 8 -8.25 18.78 3.54
C THR A 8 -7.65 17.38 3.67
N VAL A 9 -8.26 16.50 4.48
CA VAL A 9 -7.80 15.11 4.64
C VAL A 9 -7.83 14.37 3.31
N VAL A 10 -8.93 14.45 2.57
CA VAL A 10 -9.09 13.77 1.27
C VAL A 10 -8.05 14.28 0.25
N ARG A 11 -7.86 15.59 0.15
CA ARG A 11 -6.94 16.20 -0.82
C ARG A 11 -5.46 16.01 -0.46
N SER A 12 -5.13 15.98 0.82
CA SER A 12 -3.74 15.80 1.28
C SER A 12 -3.30 14.33 1.30
N ARG A 13 -4.26 13.37 1.38
CA ARG A 13 -3.90 11.95 1.29
C ARG A 13 -3.22 11.65 -0.05
N ARG A 14 -2.02 11.13 0.02
CA ARG A 14 -1.24 10.69 -1.16
C ARG A 14 -0.42 9.44 -0.85
N SER A 15 0.11 8.78 -1.85
CA SER A 15 1.02 7.65 -1.68
C SER A 15 2.43 8.15 -1.34
N VAL A 16 2.82 8.04 -0.08
CA VAL A 16 4.14 8.40 0.43
C VAL A 16 5.09 7.23 0.23
N ARG A 17 6.31 7.49 -0.28
CA ARG A 17 7.29 6.46 -0.65
C ARG A 17 8.65 6.67 0.03
N GLY A 18 8.63 7.26 1.21
CA GLY A 18 9.78 7.43 2.09
C GLY A 18 9.30 7.75 3.49
N PHE A 19 9.63 6.92 4.45
CA PHE A 19 9.14 7.02 5.82
C PHE A 19 10.29 7.18 6.80
N LYS A 20 10.01 7.86 7.91
CA LYS A 20 10.90 7.88 9.06
C LYS A 20 10.88 6.52 9.75
N LYS A 21 12.01 6.10 10.31
CA LYS A 21 12.12 4.83 11.06
C LYS A 21 11.37 4.86 12.41
N ARG A 22 10.79 5.99 12.78
CA ARG A 22 10.02 6.17 14.01
C ARG A 22 8.78 5.30 13.99
N GLU A 23 8.62 4.45 14.98
CA GLU A 23 7.42 3.65 15.18
C GLU A 23 6.20 4.52 15.52
N VAL A 24 5.03 4.04 15.14
CA VAL A 24 3.75 4.66 15.50
C VAL A 24 3.32 4.08 16.84
N PRO A 25 2.96 4.90 17.85
CA PRO A 25 2.47 4.43 19.13
C PRO A 25 1.23 3.53 18.99
N GLN A 26 1.15 2.50 19.83
CA GLN A 26 0.09 1.49 19.77
C GLN A 26 -1.32 2.06 19.92
N ASP A 27 -1.49 3.07 20.76
CA ASP A 27 -2.77 3.78 20.94
C ASP A 27 -3.22 4.49 19.66
N LEU A 28 -2.27 5.07 18.91
CA LEU A 28 -2.55 5.68 17.62
C LEU A 28 -2.86 4.65 16.54
N LEU A 29 -2.17 3.50 16.54
CA LEU A 29 -2.49 2.37 15.68
C LEU A 29 -3.92 1.90 15.96
N ASN A 30 -4.24 1.60 17.20
CA ASN A 30 -5.57 1.16 17.60
C ASN A 30 -6.65 2.16 17.15
N LYS A 31 -6.39 3.45 17.33
CA LYS A 31 -7.33 4.51 16.93
C LYS A 31 -7.62 4.53 15.44
N VAL A 32 -6.59 4.45 14.58
CA VAL A 32 -6.80 4.55 13.12
C VAL A 32 -7.49 3.30 12.57
N PHE A 33 -7.19 2.12 13.12
CA PHE A 33 -7.87 0.88 12.74
C PHE A 33 -9.32 0.84 13.28
N ASP A 34 -9.57 1.36 14.48
CA ASP A 34 -10.93 1.51 15.02
C ASP A 34 -11.80 2.41 14.13
N ILE A 35 -11.27 3.54 13.66
CA ILE A 35 -11.97 4.42 12.72
C ILE A 35 -12.25 3.69 11.40
N ALA A 36 -11.28 2.92 10.89
CA ALA A 36 -11.40 2.25 9.60
C ALA A 36 -12.54 1.22 9.57
N ARG A 37 -12.80 0.50 10.66
CA ARG A 37 -13.86 -0.51 10.73
C ARG A 37 -15.28 0.04 10.59
N TRP A 38 -15.47 1.37 10.63
CA TRP A 38 -16.74 2.03 10.34
C TRP A 38 -17.01 2.20 8.84
N ALA A 39 -16.15 1.67 7.97
CA ALA A 39 -16.44 1.61 6.56
C ALA A 39 -17.71 0.79 6.29
N PRO A 40 -18.54 1.18 5.32
CA PRO A 40 -19.72 0.40 4.96
C PRO A 40 -19.35 -0.89 4.25
N SER A 41 -20.21 -1.90 4.34
CA SER A 41 -20.12 -3.12 3.54
C SER A 41 -21.51 -3.66 3.23
N GLY A 42 -21.65 -4.42 2.16
CA GLY A 42 -22.91 -5.03 1.78
C GLY A 42 -23.44 -5.93 2.90
N THR A 43 -24.68 -5.67 3.36
CA THR A 43 -25.32 -6.36 4.50
C THR A 43 -24.51 -6.33 5.80
N ASN A 44 -23.61 -5.36 5.92
CA ASN A 44 -22.67 -5.19 7.05
C ASN A 44 -21.78 -6.42 7.30
N ILE A 45 -21.37 -7.12 6.25
CA ILE A 45 -20.63 -8.37 6.34
C ILE A 45 -19.16 -8.18 6.72
N GLN A 46 -18.60 -6.97 6.50
CA GLN A 46 -17.25 -6.58 6.92
C GLN A 46 -16.16 -7.59 6.50
N PRO A 47 -15.98 -7.81 5.17
CA PRO A 47 -15.18 -8.92 4.65
C PRO A 47 -13.66 -8.72 4.78
N TRP A 48 -13.23 -7.55 5.19
CA TRP A 48 -11.81 -7.22 5.32
C TRP A 48 -11.17 -7.91 6.52
N GLN A 49 -9.99 -8.44 6.28
CA GLN A 49 -9.05 -8.90 7.29
C GLN A 49 -7.77 -8.10 7.14
N THR A 50 -7.18 -7.65 8.26
CA THR A 50 -5.99 -6.80 8.22
C THR A 50 -4.94 -7.32 9.18
N TYR A 51 -3.78 -7.67 8.63
CA TYR A 51 -2.65 -8.19 9.38
C TYR A 51 -1.50 -7.18 9.34
N VAL A 52 -1.05 -6.74 10.51
CA VAL A 52 -0.05 -5.68 10.63
C VAL A 52 1.28 -6.25 11.08
N ALA A 53 2.32 -6.10 10.28
CA ALA A 53 3.68 -6.40 10.66
C ALA A 53 4.42 -5.13 11.11
N SER A 54 5.14 -5.24 12.22
CA SER A 54 6.00 -4.21 12.81
C SER A 54 7.26 -4.88 13.35
N GLY A 55 8.32 -4.11 13.59
CA GLY A 55 9.55 -4.63 14.20
C GLY A 55 10.09 -5.88 13.51
N PRO A 56 10.48 -6.92 14.27
CA PRO A 56 11.11 -8.13 13.70
C PRO A 56 10.27 -8.85 12.64
N THR A 57 8.95 -8.92 12.82
CA THR A 57 8.05 -9.56 11.84
C THR A 57 8.06 -8.81 10.51
N ARG A 58 8.00 -7.47 10.55
CA ARG A 58 8.11 -6.64 9.36
C ARG A 58 9.48 -6.80 8.68
N ASP A 59 10.57 -6.84 9.45
CA ASP A 59 11.92 -7.00 8.93
C ASP A 59 12.10 -8.34 8.24
N ALA A 60 11.66 -9.43 8.87
CA ALA A 60 11.72 -10.77 8.29
C ALA A 60 10.91 -10.89 6.99
N LEU A 61 9.69 -10.34 6.95
CA LEU A 61 8.87 -10.30 5.72
C LEU A 61 9.56 -9.51 4.60
N ARG A 62 10.08 -8.33 4.93
CA ARG A 62 10.82 -7.49 3.97
C ARG A 62 12.00 -8.26 3.38
N GLU A 63 12.81 -8.92 4.20
CA GLU A 63 13.96 -9.71 3.75
C GLU A 63 13.55 -10.86 2.84
N GLN A 64 12.49 -11.60 3.22
CA GLN A 64 11.98 -12.71 2.41
C GLN A 64 11.43 -12.24 1.05
N MET A 65 10.68 -11.14 1.01
CA MET A 65 10.19 -10.55 -0.25
C MET A 65 11.33 -10.07 -1.15
N ILE A 66 12.33 -9.40 -0.57
CA ILE A 66 13.53 -8.98 -1.29
C ILE A 66 14.29 -10.18 -1.84
N ALA A 67 14.46 -11.24 -1.07
CA ALA A 67 15.13 -12.47 -1.49
C ALA A 67 14.36 -13.15 -2.63
N ALA A 68 13.05 -13.29 -2.54
CA ALA A 68 12.21 -13.86 -3.60
C ALA A 68 12.41 -13.11 -4.93
N VAL A 69 12.35 -11.78 -4.90
CA VAL A 69 12.52 -10.96 -6.11
C VAL A 69 13.95 -11.05 -6.67
N LYS A 70 14.98 -11.01 -5.82
CA LYS A 70 16.37 -11.14 -6.25
C LYS A 70 16.69 -12.51 -6.86
N ASN A 71 16.04 -13.55 -6.35
CA ASN A 71 16.17 -14.92 -6.87
C ASN A 71 15.34 -15.16 -8.14
N GLY A 72 14.60 -14.14 -8.62
CA GLY A 72 13.78 -14.26 -9.83
C GLY A 72 12.51 -15.09 -9.63
N SER A 73 12.05 -15.28 -8.39
CA SER A 73 10.79 -15.98 -8.12
C SER A 73 9.63 -15.26 -8.81
N PRO A 74 8.83 -15.95 -9.63
CA PRO A 74 7.74 -15.31 -10.33
C PRO A 74 6.62 -14.88 -9.35
N PRO A 75 5.94 -13.75 -9.60
CA PRO A 75 4.78 -13.36 -8.81
C PRO A 75 3.68 -14.42 -8.88
N ASN A 76 3.10 -14.76 -7.71
CA ASN A 76 2.00 -15.71 -7.58
C ASN A 76 0.80 -15.10 -6.86
N GLN A 77 0.33 -13.96 -7.35
CA GLN A 77 -0.76 -13.19 -6.76
C GLN A 77 -2.06 -14.00 -6.68
N ASP A 78 -2.76 -13.89 -5.56
CA ASP A 78 -4.10 -14.48 -5.38
C ASP A 78 -5.11 -13.86 -6.37
N TYR A 79 -4.97 -12.56 -6.67
CA TYR A 79 -5.78 -11.86 -7.67
C TYR A 79 -4.89 -11.25 -8.76
N LYS A 80 -5.03 -11.77 -9.99
CA LYS A 80 -4.20 -11.34 -11.12
C LYS A 80 -4.82 -10.16 -11.85
N GLU A 81 -4.01 -9.14 -12.12
CA GLU A 81 -4.42 -8.03 -12.96
C GLU A 81 -4.39 -8.39 -14.45
N ALA A 82 -5.47 -8.08 -15.16
CA ALA A 82 -5.54 -8.23 -16.62
C ALA A 82 -4.94 -6.99 -17.34
N GLN A 83 -3.73 -6.59 -17.02
CA GLN A 83 -3.10 -5.36 -17.53
C GLN A 83 -3.03 -5.28 -19.06
N LYS A 84 -2.96 -6.41 -19.77
CA LYS A 84 -2.91 -6.45 -21.24
C LYS A 84 -4.18 -5.88 -21.87
N LEU A 85 -5.31 -5.91 -21.16
CA LEU A 85 -6.61 -5.44 -21.63
C LEU A 85 -6.83 -3.93 -21.43
N LEU A 86 -5.89 -3.23 -20.79
CA LEU A 86 -6.03 -1.80 -20.54
C LEU A 86 -6.02 -0.99 -21.84
N GLY A 87 -7.05 -0.17 -22.05
CA GLY A 87 -7.10 0.81 -23.13
C GLY A 87 -6.03 1.90 -23.03
N GLN A 88 -5.82 2.64 -24.13
CA GLN A 88 -4.72 3.61 -24.25
C GLN A 88 -4.79 4.73 -23.21
N VAL A 89 -5.99 5.19 -22.84
CA VAL A 89 -6.19 6.23 -21.80
C VAL A 89 -5.58 5.80 -20.47
N TRP A 90 -5.81 4.57 -20.04
CA TRP A 90 -5.29 4.03 -18.78
C TRP A 90 -3.78 3.81 -18.82
N LYS A 91 -3.25 3.38 -19.98
CA LYS A 91 -1.81 3.25 -20.20
C LYS A 91 -1.11 4.60 -20.11
N ASN A 92 -1.71 5.65 -20.68
CA ASN A 92 -1.19 7.02 -20.61
C ASN A 92 -1.16 7.52 -19.15
N ARG A 93 -2.26 7.38 -18.40
CA ARG A 93 -2.31 7.77 -16.98
C ARG A 93 -1.25 7.06 -16.13
N ARG A 94 -1.01 5.77 -16.38
CA ARG A 94 0.08 5.03 -15.72
C ARG A 94 1.45 5.62 -16.04
N ARG A 95 1.69 5.94 -17.32
CA ARG A 95 2.96 6.54 -17.78
C ARG A 95 3.17 7.92 -17.17
N GLU A 96 2.15 8.75 -17.14
CA GLU A 96 2.17 10.08 -16.53
C GLU A 96 2.47 10.00 -15.02
N CYS A 97 1.79 9.11 -14.30
CA CYS A 97 2.07 8.88 -12.89
C CYS A 97 3.54 8.47 -12.65
N ALA A 98 4.08 7.56 -13.46
CA ALA A 98 5.48 7.14 -13.38
C ALA A 98 6.43 8.31 -13.70
N ALA A 99 6.10 9.15 -14.71
CA ALA A 99 6.91 10.30 -15.07
C ALA A 99 6.99 11.34 -13.95
N VAL A 100 5.87 11.59 -13.24
CA VAL A 100 5.85 12.48 -12.07
C VAL A 100 6.79 11.96 -10.97
N LEU A 101 6.73 10.66 -10.67
CA LEU A 101 7.59 10.04 -9.66
C LEU A 101 9.08 10.12 -10.03
N TYR A 102 9.43 9.77 -11.27
CA TYR A 102 10.82 9.79 -11.72
C TYR A 102 11.39 11.21 -11.76
N ARG A 103 10.57 12.19 -12.18
CA ARG A 103 10.96 13.61 -12.15
C ARG A 103 11.26 14.08 -10.73
N ALA A 104 10.43 13.74 -9.76
CA ALA A 104 10.65 14.08 -8.35
C ALA A 104 11.95 13.48 -7.80
N MET A 105 12.35 12.30 -8.29
CA MET A 105 13.59 11.62 -7.90
C MET A 105 14.81 12.03 -8.74
N ASN A 106 14.66 12.93 -9.73
CA ASN A 106 15.68 13.27 -10.72
C ASN A 106 16.18 12.05 -11.52
N ILE A 107 15.28 11.12 -11.85
CA ILE A 107 15.58 9.93 -12.66
C ILE A 107 15.16 10.21 -14.11
N PRO A 108 16.12 10.23 -15.07
CA PRO A 108 15.79 10.32 -16.50
C PRO A 108 14.93 9.13 -16.95
N TRP A 109 14.02 9.39 -17.90
CA TRP A 109 13.14 8.33 -18.41
C TRP A 109 13.91 7.16 -19.05
N GLU A 110 15.04 7.44 -19.65
CA GLU A 110 15.93 6.50 -20.35
C GLU A 110 16.72 5.64 -19.37
N ASP A 111 16.93 6.11 -18.14
CA ASP A 111 17.68 5.37 -17.11
C ASP A 111 16.84 4.21 -16.53
N LYS A 112 16.84 3.12 -17.28
CA LYS A 112 16.16 1.87 -16.88
C LYS A 112 16.66 1.33 -15.54
N LYS A 113 17.96 1.46 -15.27
CA LYS A 113 18.58 0.93 -14.04
C LYS A 113 18.06 1.70 -12.82
N ALA A 114 18.08 3.02 -12.86
CA ALA A 114 17.55 3.85 -11.77
C ALA A 114 16.04 3.66 -11.58
N ARG A 115 15.27 3.53 -12.68
CA ARG A 115 13.82 3.25 -12.60
C ARG A 115 13.52 1.89 -11.95
N ASN A 116 14.29 0.86 -12.29
CA ASN A 116 14.15 -0.46 -11.67
C ASN A 116 14.52 -0.42 -10.18
N ALA A 117 15.58 0.30 -9.81
CA ALA A 117 15.94 0.52 -8.41
C ALA A 117 14.82 1.25 -7.64
N ALA A 118 14.22 2.29 -8.24
CA ALA A 118 13.08 2.98 -7.66
C ALA A 118 11.85 2.06 -7.48
N ALA A 119 11.57 1.21 -8.47
CA ALA A 119 10.49 0.23 -8.38
C ALA A 119 10.77 -0.84 -7.31
N PHE A 120 12.03 -1.25 -7.16
CA PHE A 120 12.45 -2.23 -6.16
C PHE A 120 12.20 -1.76 -4.72
N ARG A 121 12.19 -0.44 -4.49
CA ARG A 121 11.85 0.16 -3.20
C ARG A 121 10.49 -0.27 -2.64
N ASN A 122 9.57 -0.73 -3.49
CA ASN A 122 8.31 -1.32 -3.02
C ASN A 122 8.56 -2.50 -2.08
N PHE A 123 9.49 -3.38 -2.41
CA PHE A 123 9.83 -4.56 -1.59
C PHE A 123 10.65 -4.19 -0.34
N GLU A 124 11.24 -3.00 -0.32
CA GLU A 124 11.87 -2.42 0.86
C GLU A 124 10.86 -1.68 1.76
N LEU A 125 9.56 -1.76 1.44
CA LEU A 125 8.46 -1.10 2.16
C LEU A 125 8.63 0.42 2.26
N PHE A 126 9.44 1.02 1.38
CA PHE A 126 9.81 2.45 1.41
C PHE A 126 10.37 2.91 2.77
N ASP A 127 11.03 2.02 3.53
CA ASP A 127 11.53 2.20 4.91
C ASP A 127 10.43 2.40 5.97
N ALA A 128 9.18 2.11 5.65
CA ALA A 128 8.08 2.24 6.61
C ALA A 128 8.29 1.32 7.83
N PRO A 129 8.03 1.81 9.06
CA PRO A 129 8.12 1.00 10.26
C PRO A 129 7.02 -0.05 10.36
N HIS A 130 5.94 0.10 9.61
CA HIS A 130 4.79 -0.79 9.62
C HIS A 130 4.31 -1.10 8.21
N VAL A 131 3.79 -2.30 8.02
CA VAL A 131 3.02 -2.70 6.83
C VAL A 131 1.76 -3.43 7.25
N ALA A 132 0.61 -3.03 6.72
CA ALA A 132 -0.64 -3.75 6.85
C ALA A 132 -0.90 -4.53 5.55
N PHE A 133 -1.21 -5.82 5.67
CA PHE A 133 -1.69 -6.63 4.56
C PHE A 133 -3.22 -6.65 4.60
N ILE A 134 -3.82 -6.18 3.52
CA ILE A 134 -5.27 -6.13 3.37
C ILE A 134 -5.69 -7.41 2.66
N CYS A 135 -6.47 -8.19 3.37
CA CYS A 135 -6.87 -9.55 2.97
C CYS A 135 -8.39 -9.71 2.98
N MET A 136 -8.84 -10.78 2.39
CA MET A 136 -10.25 -11.17 2.35
C MET A 136 -10.33 -12.69 2.15
N ASP A 137 -11.33 -13.34 2.74
CA ASP A 137 -11.59 -14.74 2.49
C ASP A 137 -12.01 -14.97 1.02
N GLU A 138 -11.49 -16.04 0.38
CA GLU A 138 -11.76 -16.33 -1.02
C GLU A 138 -13.24 -16.64 -1.32
N GLY A 139 -13.99 -17.12 -0.33
CA GLY A 139 -15.42 -17.38 -0.44
C GLY A 139 -16.26 -16.15 -0.78
N PHE A 140 -15.74 -14.94 -0.53
CA PHE A 140 -16.40 -13.69 -0.94
C PHE A 140 -16.24 -13.37 -2.43
N GLY A 141 -15.19 -13.85 -3.08
CA GLY A 141 -14.84 -13.51 -4.45
C GLY A 141 -14.64 -12.00 -4.69
N LEU A 142 -14.50 -11.61 -5.95
CA LEU A 142 -14.31 -10.20 -6.32
C LEU A 142 -15.53 -9.32 -6.01
N SER A 143 -16.71 -9.91 -5.82
CA SER A 143 -17.94 -9.15 -5.54
C SER A 143 -17.92 -8.38 -4.20
N ARG A 144 -16.97 -8.69 -3.33
CA ARG A 144 -16.78 -7.98 -2.06
C ARG A 144 -15.48 -7.15 -1.99
N ALA A 145 -14.70 -7.18 -3.06
CA ALA A 145 -13.47 -6.39 -3.12
C ALA A 145 -13.73 -4.88 -3.02
N TRP A 146 -14.89 -4.38 -3.47
CA TRP A 146 -15.24 -2.98 -3.28
C TRP A 146 -15.47 -2.60 -1.81
N ASP A 147 -16.04 -3.51 -0.98
CA ASP A 147 -16.20 -3.30 0.46
C ASP A 147 -14.82 -3.14 1.12
N VAL A 148 -13.87 -4.01 0.75
CA VAL A 148 -12.48 -3.93 1.22
C VAL A 148 -11.80 -2.65 0.71
N GLY A 149 -12.11 -2.20 -0.51
CA GLY A 149 -11.63 -0.93 -1.05
C GLY A 149 -12.13 0.28 -0.25
N MET A 150 -13.41 0.27 0.18
CA MET A 150 -14.00 1.30 1.05
C MET A 150 -13.31 1.32 2.42
N TYR A 151 -13.09 0.15 3.02
CA TYR A 151 -12.33 0.01 4.25
C TYR A 151 -10.91 0.57 4.11
N ALA A 152 -10.18 0.15 3.10
CA ALA A 152 -8.80 0.58 2.88
C ALA A 152 -8.70 2.11 2.66
N GLN A 153 -9.64 2.70 1.93
CA GLN A 153 -9.70 4.16 1.76
C GLN A 153 -10.00 4.85 3.09
N THR A 154 -10.94 4.32 3.89
CA THR A 154 -11.26 4.87 5.22
C THR A 154 -10.04 4.81 6.13
N LEU A 155 -9.30 3.69 6.12
CA LEU A 155 -8.05 3.53 6.87
C LEU A 155 -7.00 4.58 6.46
N MET A 156 -6.76 4.76 5.17
CA MET A 156 -5.80 5.77 4.68
C MET A 156 -6.20 7.20 5.05
N LEU A 157 -7.49 7.52 5.03
CA LEU A 157 -7.99 8.83 5.48
C LEU A 157 -7.85 9.00 6.99
N ALA A 158 -8.13 7.96 7.79
CA ALA A 158 -7.93 7.96 9.23
C ALA A 158 -6.46 8.18 9.59
N MET A 159 -5.53 7.50 8.88
CA MET A 159 -4.10 7.73 9.02
C MET A 159 -3.74 9.19 8.73
N THR A 160 -4.17 9.73 7.59
CA THR A 160 -3.90 11.12 7.18
C THR A 160 -4.43 12.13 8.20
N ALA A 161 -5.66 11.95 8.67
CA ALA A 161 -6.29 12.82 9.69
C ALA A 161 -5.54 12.82 11.03
N ASN A 162 -4.76 11.77 11.29
CA ASN A 162 -3.97 11.60 12.52
C ASN A 162 -2.45 11.82 12.29
N GLY A 163 -2.05 12.44 11.18
CA GLY A 163 -0.66 12.80 10.90
C GLY A 163 0.23 11.63 10.47
N LEU A 164 -0.36 10.52 10.07
CA LEU A 164 0.33 9.39 9.46
C LEU A 164 0.22 9.44 7.94
N ALA A 165 1.23 8.91 7.30
CA ALA A 165 1.28 8.72 5.85
C ALA A 165 1.17 7.24 5.49
N SER A 166 0.73 6.95 4.27
CA SER A 166 0.58 5.59 3.79
C SER A 166 0.85 5.44 2.29
N CYS A 167 1.14 4.21 1.86
CA CYS A 167 1.26 3.84 0.45
C CYS A 167 0.64 2.47 0.21
N ALA A 168 -0.46 2.41 -0.53
CA ALA A 168 -1.00 1.14 -0.99
C ALA A 168 -0.13 0.55 -2.11
N GLN A 169 0.23 -0.73 -2.01
CA GLN A 169 1.20 -1.42 -2.84
C GLN A 169 0.69 -2.78 -3.31
N GLY A 170 0.27 -2.86 -4.57
CA GLY A 170 -0.11 -4.14 -5.19
C GLY A 170 1.05 -5.14 -5.25
N THR A 171 2.29 -4.66 -5.33
CA THR A 171 3.51 -5.49 -5.31
C THR A 171 3.68 -6.32 -4.04
N MET A 172 3.08 -5.90 -2.92
CA MET A 172 3.12 -6.66 -1.66
C MET A 172 2.27 -7.94 -1.70
N ALA A 173 1.39 -8.08 -2.69
CA ALA A 173 0.64 -9.30 -2.96
C ALA A 173 1.34 -10.23 -3.97
N HIS A 174 2.58 -9.95 -4.40
CA HIS A 174 3.30 -10.80 -5.36
C HIS A 174 3.63 -12.19 -4.79
N HIS A 175 3.86 -12.27 -3.48
CA HIS A 175 4.24 -13.51 -2.77
C HIS A 175 3.33 -13.69 -1.55
N PRO A 176 2.02 -13.97 -1.76
CA PRO A 176 1.03 -14.05 -0.67
C PRO A 176 1.32 -15.20 0.30
N GLU A 177 2.02 -16.26 -0.17
CA GLU A 177 2.47 -17.36 0.66
C GLU A 177 3.41 -16.91 1.79
N LEU A 178 4.24 -15.89 1.57
CA LEU A 178 5.11 -15.33 2.60
C LEU A 178 4.30 -14.62 3.68
N VAL A 179 3.23 -13.94 3.28
CA VAL A 179 2.32 -13.26 4.20
C VAL A 179 1.56 -14.29 5.02
N ARG A 180 0.96 -15.30 4.38
CA ARG A 180 0.25 -16.38 5.07
C ARG A 180 1.14 -17.09 6.08
N LYS A 181 2.37 -17.41 5.70
CA LYS A 181 3.34 -18.03 6.61
C LYS A 181 3.70 -17.13 7.79
N ALA A 182 3.88 -15.83 7.58
CA ALA A 182 4.29 -14.91 8.64
C ALA A 182 3.21 -14.69 9.71
N PHE A 183 1.95 -14.86 9.36
CA PHE A 183 0.81 -14.64 10.24
C PHE A 183 0.01 -15.92 10.55
N ASP A 184 0.52 -17.08 10.12
CA ASP A 184 -0.14 -18.38 10.31
C ASP A 184 -1.59 -18.38 9.80
N LEU A 185 -1.76 -17.94 8.54
CA LEU A 185 -3.09 -17.79 7.94
C LEU A 185 -3.47 -19.00 7.11
N GLU A 186 -4.76 -19.30 7.12
CA GLU A 186 -5.34 -20.35 6.29
C GLU A 186 -5.21 -20.03 4.79
N PRO A 187 -5.16 -21.04 3.91
CA PRO A 187 -5.04 -20.87 2.46
C PRO A 187 -6.14 -20.02 1.82
N GLU A 188 -7.34 -20.03 2.42
CA GLU A 188 -8.53 -19.28 2.01
C GLU A 188 -8.36 -17.77 2.21
N VAL A 189 -7.47 -17.33 3.09
CA VAL A 189 -7.17 -15.91 3.29
C VAL A 189 -6.32 -15.40 2.13
N LYS A 190 -6.94 -14.62 1.26
CA LYS A 190 -6.31 -14.06 0.05
C LYS A 190 -5.80 -12.65 0.29
N VAL A 191 -4.59 -12.39 -0.15
CA VAL A 191 -3.93 -11.08 -0.01
C VAL A 191 -4.27 -10.20 -1.22
N LEU A 192 -4.95 -9.08 -0.99
CA LEU A 192 -5.27 -8.14 -2.05
C LEU A 192 -4.10 -7.19 -2.33
N PHE A 193 -3.56 -6.58 -1.29
CA PHE A 193 -2.40 -5.68 -1.38
C PHE A 193 -1.81 -5.39 -0.01
N GLY A 194 -0.62 -4.77 0.02
CA GLY A 194 -0.03 -4.24 1.24
C GLY A 194 -0.21 -2.72 1.34
N LEU A 195 -0.13 -2.21 2.54
CA LEU A 195 -0.17 -0.79 2.87
C LEU A 195 1.00 -0.47 3.79
N SER A 196 2.10 0.06 3.23
CA SER A 196 3.19 0.61 4.04
C SER A 196 2.77 1.92 4.69
N PHE A 197 3.06 2.11 5.97
CA PHE A 197 2.64 3.31 6.68
C PHE A 197 3.55 3.69 7.85
N GLY A 198 3.44 4.95 8.27
CA GLY A 198 4.23 5.55 9.32
C GLY A 198 4.27 7.08 9.20
N TYR A 199 5.29 7.70 9.72
CA TYR A 199 5.52 9.15 9.55
C TYR A 199 6.28 9.42 8.26
N GLU A 200 5.78 10.36 7.45
CA GLU A 200 6.46 10.77 6.24
C GLU A 200 7.85 11.33 6.53
N ASP A 201 8.84 10.93 5.73
CA ASP A 201 10.13 11.60 5.65
C ASP A 201 10.09 12.65 4.52
N THR A 202 9.91 13.90 4.91
CA THR A 202 9.83 15.03 3.97
C THR A 202 11.17 15.36 3.29
N ALA A 203 12.29 14.82 3.77
CA ALA A 203 13.59 14.95 3.12
C ALA A 203 13.72 14.03 1.89
N MET A 204 12.89 13.01 1.78
CA MET A 204 12.89 12.09 0.65
C MET A 204 12.25 12.74 -0.58
N LYS A 205 13.06 13.00 -1.62
CA LYS A 205 12.63 13.66 -2.87
C LYS A 205 11.38 13.03 -3.51
N VAL A 206 11.24 11.71 -3.45
CA VAL A 206 10.08 11.00 -4.00
C VAL A 206 8.75 11.48 -3.40
N ASN A 207 8.77 12.00 -2.18
CA ASN A 207 7.58 12.49 -1.49
C ASN A 207 7.11 13.86 -1.98
N SER A 208 7.90 14.57 -2.79
CA SER A 208 7.44 15.79 -3.48
C SER A 208 6.56 15.48 -4.70
N ALA A 209 6.41 14.21 -5.10
CA ALA A 209 5.57 13.82 -6.22
C ALA A 209 4.09 13.99 -5.91
N HIS A 210 3.39 14.79 -6.71
CA HIS A 210 1.94 14.97 -6.67
C HIS A 210 1.35 14.62 -8.04
N THR A 211 0.32 13.81 -8.04
CA THR A 211 -0.39 13.41 -9.26
C THR A 211 -1.76 14.07 -9.32
N GLU A 212 -2.09 14.60 -10.49
CA GLU A 212 -3.40 15.16 -10.76
C GLU A 212 -4.48 14.07 -10.86
N ARG A 213 -5.73 14.52 -10.91
CA ARG A 213 -6.89 13.69 -11.18
C ARG A 213 -7.50 14.11 -12.51
N ALA A 214 -8.01 13.13 -13.25
CA ALA A 214 -8.79 13.42 -14.43
C ALA A 214 -10.11 14.11 -14.02
N ALA A 215 -10.54 15.03 -14.88
CA ALA A 215 -11.85 15.66 -14.79
C ALA A 215 -12.96 14.63 -15.03
#